data_30fc03724975c82cd935f31a2acd08be
#
_entry.id   30fc03724975c82cd935f31a2acd08be
#
_cell.length_a   1.000
_cell.length_b   1.000
_cell.length_c   1.000
_cell.angle_alpha   90.00
_cell.angle_beta   90.00
_cell.angle_gamma   90.00
#
_symmetry.space_group_name_H-M   'P 1'
#
loop_
_entity.id
_entity.type
_entity.pdbx_description
1 polymer ?
#
loop_
_entity_poly.entity_id
_entity_poly.type
_entity_poly.pdbx_seq_one_letter_code
_entity_poly.pdbx_strand_id
1 'polypeptide(L)'
;MEQIKRKYDKILVVNLEVNMKKKIIGVTPRINKTDSATFVRVHRNYIDKLTKLDLVPIIITPGSDLNTVLPLCDGFLIIGGDDYDPVMYNENNDQNESKEINPDMDKLDTDILNYATKNKIPVMGICRGHQAMSACFGKALYQDIESNHLEHPHDGIYHEVTKVNNFGLGKELPDKFITNTYHHQATKDLPDGFVVLYKNHDVIEAIEHETLPIIATQWHPERMDTKESDIIFNYFEKLIMNNSK
;
A
#
# COMPACT_ATOMS: atom_id res chain seq x y z
N MET A 1 -0.49 49.98 -23.63
CA MET A 1 -0.28 49.50 -22.23
C MET A 1 -1.13 48.27 -21.91
N GLU A 2 -2.37 48.20 -22.31
CA GLU A 2 -3.28 47.09 -22.01
C GLU A 2 -2.89 45.73 -22.65
N GLN A 3 -2.33 45.76 -23.87
CA GLN A 3 -1.81 44.54 -24.53
C GLN A 3 -0.57 43.96 -23.83
N ILE A 4 0.26 44.83 -23.25
CA ILE A 4 1.44 44.44 -22.49
C ILE A 4 1.01 43.78 -21.16
N LYS A 5 0.04 44.39 -20.47
CA LYS A 5 -0.53 43.86 -19.24
C LYS A 5 -1.14 42.45 -19.45
N ARG A 6 -1.93 42.23 -20.53
CA ARG A 6 -2.50 40.91 -20.89
C ARG A 6 -1.42 39.86 -21.20
N LYS A 7 -0.28 40.27 -21.77
CA LYS A 7 0.84 39.34 -22.03
C LYS A 7 1.55 38.92 -20.74
N TYR A 8 1.72 39.83 -19.79
CA TYR A 8 2.32 39.52 -18.49
C TYR A 8 1.37 38.73 -17.59
N ASP A 9 0.06 39.00 -17.63
CA ASP A 9 -0.94 38.21 -16.91
C ASP A 9 -0.98 36.75 -17.42
N LYS A 10 -0.90 36.50 -18.75
CA LYS A 10 -0.77 35.16 -19.32
C LYS A 10 0.54 34.45 -18.94
N ILE A 11 1.65 35.16 -18.90
CA ILE A 11 2.96 34.62 -18.48
C ILE A 11 2.95 34.31 -16.97
N LEU A 12 2.28 35.12 -16.16
CA LEU A 12 2.13 34.89 -14.73
C LEU A 12 1.26 33.66 -14.44
N VAL A 13 0.16 33.47 -15.17
CA VAL A 13 -0.72 32.30 -15.07
C VAL A 13 0.02 31.03 -15.50
N VAL A 14 0.74 31.06 -16.62
CA VAL A 14 1.56 29.94 -17.10
C VAL A 14 2.67 29.58 -16.10
N ASN A 15 3.31 30.58 -15.47
CA ASN A 15 4.33 30.33 -14.44
C ASN A 15 3.75 29.84 -13.10
N LEU A 16 2.50 30.17 -12.80
CA LEU A 16 1.80 29.63 -11.61
C LEU A 16 1.36 28.16 -11.82
N GLU A 17 0.98 27.79 -13.02
CA GLU A 17 0.64 26.37 -13.35
C GLU A 17 1.90 25.46 -13.41
N VAL A 18 3.07 26.02 -13.72
CA VAL A 18 4.33 25.25 -13.80
C VAL A 18 4.96 24.94 -12.42
N ASN A 19 4.44 25.51 -11.32
CA ASN A 19 5.06 25.40 -10.00
C ASN A 19 4.28 24.61 -8.98
N MET A 20 3.39 23.71 -9.38
CA MET A 20 2.86 22.71 -8.46
C MET A 20 3.96 21.68 -8.17
N LYS A 21 4.49 21.71 -6.95
CA LYS A 21 5.48 20.75 -6.48
C LYS A 21 4.88 19.36 -6.58
N LYS A 22 5.49 18.51 -7.40
CA LYS A 22 5.07 17.11 -7.54
C LYS A 22 5.08 16.42 -6.18
N LYS A 23 4.11 15.53 -5.96
CA LYS A 23 3.98 14.78 -4.73
C LYS A 23 4.96 13.61 -4.72
N ILE A 24 5.68 13.45 -3.61
CA ILE A 24 6.71 12.42 -3.42
C ILE A 24 6.11 11.24 -2.65
N ILE A 25 6.26 10.04 -3.19
CA ILE A 25 5.76 8.80 -2.59
C ILE A 25 6.94 7.95 -2.16
N GLY A 26 7.05 7.71 -0.85
CA GLY A 26 8.00 6.75 -0.31
C GLY A 26 7.52 5.32 -0.59
N VAL A 27 8.33 4.53 -1.30
CA VAL A 27 8.01 3.15 -1.65
C VAL A 27 8.95 2.21 -0.92
N THR A 28 8.42 1.24 -0.18
CA THR A 28 9.24 0.20 0.44
C THR A 28 9.70 -0.80 -0.62
N PRO A 29 10.96 -1.25 -0.60
CA PRO A 29 11.45 -2.27 -1.53
C PRO A 29 11.20 -3.68 -0.99
N ARG A 30 11.79 -4.66 -1.67
CA ARG A 30 12.10 -5.99 -1.13
C ARG A 30 13.58 -6.26 -1.23
N ILE A 31 14.10 -7.02 -0.28
CA ILE A 31 15.51 -7.40 -0.24
C ILE A 31 15.62 -8.85 -0.68
N ASN A 32 16.44 -9.07 -1.69
CA ASN A 32 16.75 -10.39 -2.19
C ASN A 32 18.24 -10.67 -1.98
N LYS A 33 18.57 -11.70 -1.25
CA LYS A 33 19.95 -12.16 -1.00
C LYS A 33 20.28 -13.32 -1.91
N THR A 34 21.41 -13.22 -2.58
CA THR A 34 22.04 -14.33 -3.33
C THR A 34 23.40 -14.62 -2.72
N ASP A 35 24.08 -15.69 -3.15
CA ASP A 35 25.42 -16.03 -2.67
C ASP A 35 26.46 -14.94 -2.93
N SER A 36 26.25 -14.10 -3.93
CA SER A 36 27.20 -13.07 -4.37
C SER A 36 26.82 -11.64 -4.03
N ALA A 37 25.53 -11.36 -3.76
CA ALA A 37 25.05 -9.98 -3.56
C ALA A 37 23.71 -9.91 -2.85
N THR A 38 23.46 -8.74 -2.25
CA THR A 38 22.13 -8.35 -1.75
C THR A 38 21.53 -7.30 -2.68
N PHE A 39 20.34 -7.55 -3.18
CA PHE A 39 19.64 -6.67 -4.09
C PHE A 39 18.47 -6.00 -3.37
N VAL A 40 18.31 -4.70 -3.63
CA VAL A 40 17.10 -3.94 -3.31
C VAL A 40 16.27 -3.87 -4.59
N ARG A 41 15.04 -4.38 -4.57
CA ARG A 41 14.18 -4.43 -5.77
C ARG A 41 12.77 -3.92 -5.51
N VAL A 42 12.20 -3.31 -6.54
CA VAL A 42 10.78 -2.95 -6.62
C VAL A 42 10.29 -3.39 -7.99
N HIS A 43 9.14 -4.07 -8.05
CA HIS A 43 8.54 -4.39 -9.34
C HIS A 43 8.13 -3.12 -10.06
N ARG A 44 8.46 -3.03 -11.34
CA ARG A 44 8.22 -1.87 -12.18
C ARG A 44 6.74 -1.45 -12.20
N ASN A 45 5.82 -2.40 -12.10
CA ASN A 45 4.39 -2.14 -12.11
C ASN A 45 3.95 -1.12 -11.04
N TYR A 46 4.53 -1.17 -9.83
CA TYR A 46 4.26 -0.16 -8.79
C TYR A 46 4.69 1.24 -9.23
N ILE A 47 5.89 1.32 -9.79
CA ILE A 47 6.45 2.59 -10.26
C ILE A 47 5.63 3.15 -11.43
N ASP A 48 5.27 2.30 -12.41
CA ASP A 48 4.49 2.69 -13.59
C ASP A 48 3.10 3.23 -13.18
N LYS A 49 2.42 2.60 -12.20
CA LYS A 49 1.13 3.10 -11.67
C LYS A 49 1.28 4.48 -11.00
N LEU A 50 2.29 4.70 -10.18
CA LEU A 50 2.53 5.99 -9.53
C LEU A 50 2.90 7.08 -10.55
N THR A 51 3.81 6.79 -11.48
CA THR A 51 4.26 7.77 -12.49
C THR A 51 3.16 8.12 -13.50
N LYS A 52 2.24 7.20 -13.81
CA LYS A 52 1.04 7.47 -14.62
C LYS A 52 0.16 8.57 -13.98
N LEU A 53 0.19 8.72 -12.65
CA LEU A 53 -0.50 9.74 -11.86
C LEU A 53 0.37 10.99 -11.58
N ASP A 54 1.48 11.15 -12.29
CA ASP A 54 2.45 12.24 -12.08
C ASP A 54 3.04 12.30 -10.64
N LEU A 55 2.96 11.21 -9.89
CA LEU A 55 3.58 11.06 -8.58
C LEU A 55 5.05 10.67 -8.71
N VAL A 56 5.90 11.12 -7.79
CA VAL A 56 7.35 10.87 -7.81
C VAL A 56 7.71 9.77 -6.79
N PRO A 57 7.94 8.53 -7.22
CA PRO A 57 8.35 7.47 -6.31
C PRO A 57 9.81 7.64 -5.90
N ILE A 58 10.08 7.50 -4.59
CA ILE A 58 11.43 7.33 -4.04
C ILE A 58 11.48 6.03 -3.25
N ILE A 59 12.57 5.29 -3.39
CA ILE A 59 12.72 4.01 -2.69
C ILE A 59 13.35 4.27 -1.33
N ILE A 60 12.68 3.82 -0.25
CA ILE A 60 13.16 3.93 1.13
C ILE A 60 13.63 2.54 1.56
N THR A 61 14.92 2.38 1.81
CA THR A 61 15.53 1.09 2.16
C THR A 61 15.84 0.99 3.65
N PRO A 62 15.94 -0.21 4.22
CA PRO A 62 16.58 -0.38 5.53
C PRO A 62 17.94 0.29 5.55
N GLY A 63 18.26 0.99 6.65
CA GLY A 63 19.48 1.78 6.79
C GLY A 63 19.39 3.23 6.27
N SER A 64 18.28 3.63 5.61
CA SER A 64 18.02 5.05 5.31
C SER A 64 17.90 5.88 6.59
N ASP A 65 18.37 7.13 6.56
CA ASP A 65 18.04 8.10 7.62
C ASP A 65 16.56 8.50 7.53
N LEU A 66 15.72 7.78 8.26
CA LEU A 66 14.27 7.96 8.23
C LEU A 66 13.85 9.34 8.74
N ASN A 67 14.62 9.96 9.65
CA ASN A 67 14.32 11.30 10.13
C ASN A 67 14.43 12.37 9.01
N THR A 68 15.32 12.13 8.07
CA THR A 68 15.50 13.02 6.89
C THR A 68 14.51 12.65 5.77
N VAL A 69 14.32 11.36 5.48
CA VAL A 69 13.59 10.92 4.27
C VAL A 69 12.07 10.97 4.45
N LEU A 70 11.53 10.52 5.59
CA LEU A 70 10.07 10.44 5.79
C LEU A 70 9.38 11.82 5.68
N PRO A 71 9.95 12.93 6.21
CA PRO A 71 9.33 14.25 6.06
C PRO A 71 9.25 14.77 4.61
N LEU A 72 10.03 14.21 3.69
CA LEU A 72 9.98 14.57 2.26
C LEU A 72 8.78 13.95 1.54
N CYS A 73 8.23 12.84 2.08
CA CYS A 73 7.17 12.09 1.44
C CYS A 73 5.78 12.70 1.72
N ASP A 74 4.95 12.77 0.68
CA ASP A 74 3.55 13.19 0.76
C ASP A 74 2.61 11.98 0.93
N GLY A 75 3.11 10.76 0.70
CA GLY A 75 2.42 9.49 0.88
C GLY A 75 3.40 8.33 0.90
N PHE A 76 2.92 7.15 1.29
CA PHE A 76 3.73 5.92 1.30
C PHE A 76 3.00 4.78 0.60
N LEU A 77 3.76 3.96 -0.13
CA LEU A 77 3.32 2.69 -0.72
C LEU A 77 4.14 1.55 -0.11
N ILE A 78 3.47 0.69 0.67
CA ILE A 78 4.05 -0.55 1.20
C ILE A 78 3.67 -1.67 0.24
N ILE A 79 4.67 -2.21 -0.47
CA ILE A 79 4.45 -3.18 -1.55
C ILE A 79 4.32 -4.62 -1.06
N GLY A 80 3.91 -5.53 -1.95
CA GLY A 80 3.90 -6.98 -1.73
C GLY A 80 5.31 -7.55 -1.52
N GLY A 81 5.43 -8.73 -0.89
CA GLY A 81 6.72 -9.38 -0.60
C GLY A 81 6.61 -10.55 0.35
N ASP A 82 7.71 -10.86 1.00
CA ASP A 82 7.89 -11.97 1.91
C ASP A 82 7.03 -11.82 3.19
N ASP A 83 6.94 -12.87 4.01
CA ASP A 83 6.06 -12.90 5.17
C ASP A 83 6.57 -12.04 6.33
N TYR A 84 5.66 -11.60 7.20
CA TYR A 84 6.01 -10.98 8.47
C TYR A 84 6.43 -12.03 9.50
N ASP A 85 7.39 -11.66 10.37
CA ASP A 85 7.75 -12.48 11.52
C ASP A 85 6.57 -12.59 12.49
N PRO A 86 6.05 -13.80 12.79
CA PRO A 86 4.95 -13.99 13.74
C PRO A 86 5.21 -13.41 15.14
N VAL A 87 6.47 -13.25 15.53
CA VAL A 87 6.84 -12.59 16.79
C VAL A 87 6.28 -11.16 16.88
N MET A 88 6.06 -10.47 15.75
CA MET A 88 5.47 -9.13 15.73
C MET A 88 4.05 -9.07 16.29
N TYR A 89 3.32 -10.17 16.20
CA TYR A 89 1.94 -10.29 16.73
C TYR A 89 1.81 -11.35 17.82
N ASN A 90 2.92 -11.62 18.55
CA ASN A 90 3.01 -12.51 19.71
C ASN A 90 2.65 -13.98 19.40
N GLU A 91 2.91 -14.44 18.21
CA GLU A 91 2.79 -15.84 17.81
C GLU A 91 4.18 -16.44 17.48
N ASN A 92 4.26 -17.76 17.44
CA ASN A 92 5.44 -18.51 17.01
C ASN A 92 5.28 -19.00 15.58
N ASN A 93 6.38 -19.31 14.92
CA ASN A 93 6.42 -19.98 13.61
C ASN A 93 6.70 -21.49 13.77
N ASP A 94 6.01 -22.17 14.69
CA ASP A 94 6.31 -23.55 15.07
C ASP A 94 6.08 -24.55 13.93
N GLN A 95 5.11 -24.26 13.03
CA GLN A 95 4.83 -25.07 11.83
C GLN A 95 5.69 -24.64 10.63
N ASN A 96 6.52 -23.62 10.79
CA ASN A 96 7.31 -23.02 9.72
C ASN A 96 6.42 -22.63 8.50
N GLU A 97 5.27 -22.04 8.76
CA GLU A 97 4.32 -21.57 7.74
C GLU A 97 4.75 -20.21 7.18
N SER A 98 5.19 -19.28 8.05
CA SER A 98 5.77 -18.01 7.60
C SER A 98 7.16 -18.24 7.00
N LYS A 99 7.36 -17.72 5.78
CA LYS A 99 8.54 -17.95 4.93
C LYS A 99 9.31 -16.65 4.66
N GLU A 100 10.61 -16.80 4.39
CA GLU A 100 11.47 -15.71 3.91
C GLU A 100 11.41 -14.44 4.78
N ILE A 101 11.24 -14.61 6.10
CA ILE A 101 11.13 -13.52 7.07
C ILE A 101 12.35 -12.58 6.99
N ASN A 102 12.09 -11.27 6.97
CA ASN A 102 13.13 -10.24 6.93
C ASN A 102 12.89 -9.15 7.98
N PRO A 103 13.52 -9.25 9.17
CA PRO A 103 13.29 -8.31 10.27
C PRO A 103 13.63 -6.85 9.94
N ASP A 104 14.59 -6.61 9.02
CA ASP A 104 14.95 -5.24 8.62
C ASP A 104 13.80 -4.61 7.83
N MET A 105 13.10 -5.42 7.00
CA MET A 105 11.92 -4.96 6.26
C MET A 105 10.70 -4.81 7.18
N ASP A 106 10.51 -5.72 8.14
CA ASP A 106 9.44 -5.64 9.14
C ASP A 106 9.57 -4.35 9.95
N LYS A 107 10.79 -4.05 10.38
CA LYS A 107 11.10 -2.81 11.09
C LYS A 107 10.85 -1.57 10.23
N LEU A 108 11.28 -1.57 8.97
CA LEU A 108 11.09 -0.44 8.06
C LEU A 108 9.60 -0.14 7.85
N ASP A 109 8.81 -1.18 7.55
CA ASP A 109 7.36 -1.02 7.35
C ASP A 109 6.68 -0.49 8.63
N THR A 110 7.10 -1.00 9.81
CA THR A 110 6.61 -0.53 11.12
C THR A 110 6.95 0.94 11.37
N ASP A 111 8.19 1.35 11.12
CA ASP A 111 8.64 2.73 11.31
C ASP A 111 7.87 3.69 10.39
N ILE A 112 7.67 3.31 9.12
CA ILE A 112 6.89 4.09 8.15
C ILE A 112 5.43 4.22 8.59
N LEU A 113 4.79 3.12 9.00
CA LEU A 113 3.39 3.14 9.46
C LEU A 113 3.21 3.99 10.71
N ASN A 114 4.11 3.86 11.69
CA ASN A 114 4.08 4.69 12.90
C ASN A 114 4.22 6.17 12.57
N TYR A 115 5.15 6.52 11.66
CA TYR A 115 5.33 7.89 11.21
C TYR A 115 4.09 8.41 10.47
N ALA A 116 3.58 7.64 9.53
CA ALA A 116 2.43 8.00 8.72
C ALA A 116 1.15 8.18 9.58
N THR A 117 0.88 7.25 10.49
CA THR A 117 -0.25 7.29 11.41
C THR A 117 -0.18 8.54 12.30
N LYS A 118 0.97 8.80 12.92
CA LYS A 118 1.19 9.97 13.79
C LYS A 118 0.99 11.29 13.05
N ASN A 119 1.42 11.37 11.79
CA ASN A 119 1.39 12.60 10.99
C ASN A 119 0.20 12.64 10.01
N LYS A 120 -0.68 11.64 10.03
CA LYS A 120 -1.85 11.48 9.14
C LYS A 120 -1.48 11.52 7.66
N ILE A 121 -0.34 10.95 7.30
CA ILE A 121 0.14 10.88 5.91
C ILE A 121 -0.53 9.69 5.21
N PRO A 122 -0.99 9.85 3.96
CA PRO A 122 -1.60 8.78 3.19
C PRO A 122 -0.70 7.55 3.04
N VAL A 123 -1.28 6.36 3.25
CA VAL A 123 -0.62 5.08 3.03
C VAL A 123 -1.50 4.18 2.18
N MET A 124 -0.89 3.54 1.19
CA MET A 124 -1.46 2.42 0.46
C MET A 124 -0.64 1.16 0.75
N GLY A 125 -1.30 0.08 1.20
CA GLY A 125 -0.70 -1.24 1.39
C GLY A 125 -1.17 -2.22 0.31
N ILE A 126 -0.24 -3.01 -0.26
CA ILE A 126 -0.57 -4.04 -1.26
C ILE A 126 0.00 -5.37 -0.82
N CYS A 127 -0.84 -6.41 -0.74
CA CYS A 127 -0.49 -7.79 -0.36
C CYS A 127 0.20 -7.82 1.02
N ARG A 128 1.51 -8.02 1.09
CA ARG A 128 2.25 -7.88 2.36
C ARG A 128 1.99 -6.52 3.02
N GLY A 129 1.85 -5.42 2.23
CA GLY A 129 1.47 -4.11 2.75
C GLY A 129 0.05 -4.06 3.35
N HIS A 130 -0.88 -4.89 2.90
CA HIS A 130 -2.19 -5.07 3.56
C HIS A 130 -2.02 -5.77 4.91
N GLN A 131 -1.21 -6.81 4.97
CA GLN A 131 -0.91 -7.55 6.21
C GLN A 131 -0.16 -6.66 7.22
N ALA A 132 0.65 -5.69 6.74
CA ALA A 132 1.31 -4.70 7.57
C ALA A 132 0.34 -3.93 8.48
N MET A 133 -0.89 -3.67 8.01
CA MET A 133 -1.91 -2.96 8.78
C MET A 133 -2.34 -3.74 10.03
N SER A 134 -2.05 -5.02 10.10
CA SER A 134 -2.26 -5.86 11.29
C SER A 134 -0.95 -6.16 12.00
N ALA A 135 0.02 -6.77 11.35
CA ALA A 135 1.27 -7.25 11.96
C ALA A 135 2.06 -6.13 12.65
N CYS A 136 2.20 -4.96 12.02
CA CYS A 136 2.94 -3.83 12.58
C CYS A 136 2.27 -3.19 13.82
N PHE A 137 0.98 -3.50 14.05
CA PHE A 137 0.25 -3.09 15.26
C PHE A 137 0.00 -4.25 16.22
N GLY A 138 0.72 -5.37 16.09
CA GLY A 138 0.65 -6.51 16.98
C GLY A 138 -0.65 -7.34 16.87
N LYS A 139 -1.33 -7.27 15.70
CA LYS A 139 -2.55 -8.04 15.40
C LYS A 139 -2.23 -9.24 14.55
N ALA A 140 -2.90 -10.37 14.82
CA ALA A 140 -2.58 -11.65 14.23
C ALA A 140 -2.89 -11.74 12.73
N LEU A 141 -2.06 -12.53 12.05
CA LEU A 141 -2.29 -13.01 10.69
C LEU A 141 -2.62 -14.52 10.72
N TYR A 142 -3.34 -15.01 9.73
CA TYR A 142 -3.28 -16.43 9.37
C TYR A 142 -1.94 -16.65 8.67
N GLN A 143 -1.07 -17.45 9.28
CA GLN A 143 0.28 -17.72 8.76
C GLN A 143 0.24 -18.56 7.47
N ASP A 144 -0.85 -19.33 7.31
CA ASP A 144 -1.15 -20.05 6.07
C ASP A 144 -2.67 -20.25 5.97
N ILE A 145 -3.25 -19.88 4.84
CA ILE A 145 -4.70 -19.94 4.60
C ILE A 145 -5.17 -21.38 4.52
N GLU A 146 -4.38 -22.24 3.89
CA GLU A 146 -4.76 -23.65 3.65
C GLU A 146 -4.74 -24.45 4.95
N SER A 147 -3.71 -24.32 5.77
CA SER A 147 -3.60 -25.00 7.06
C SER A 147 -4.70 -24.56 8.05
N ASN A 148 -5.19 -23.33 7.92
CA ASN A 148 -6.30 -22.81 8.70
C ASN A 148 -7.68 -23.15 8.11
N HIS A 149 -7.74 -23.97 7.06
CA HIS A 149 -8.98 -24.42 6.40
C HIS A 149 -9.89 -23.31 5.89
N LEU A 150 -9.31 -22.15 5.52
CA LEU A 150 -10.08 -21.07 4.91
C LEU A 150 -10.35 -21.40 3.43
N GLU A 151 -11.60 -21.29 3.01
CA GLU A 151 -11.94 -21.38 1.59
C GLU A 151 -11.40 -20.14 0.87
N HIS A 152 -10.31 -20.33 0.14
CA HIS A 152 -9.69 -19.26 -0.64
C HIS A 152 -8.80 -19.83 -1.73
N PRO A 153 -9.12 -19.62 -3.01
CA PRO A 153 -8.17 -19.92 -4.08
C PRO A 153 -7.04 -18.89 -4.03
N HIS A 154 -5.81 -19.34 -3.95
CA HIS A 154 -4.62 -18.50 -3.92
C HIS A 154 -3.54 -19.06 -4.84
N ASP A 155 -2.38 -18.39 -4.94
CA ASP A 155 -1.25 -18.79 -5.77
C ASP A 155 -1.48 -18.67 -7.29
N GLY A 156 -1.56 -17.43 -7.74
CA GLY A 156 -1.52 -17.10 -9.17
C GLY A 156 -2.81 -17.36 -9.95
N ILE A 157 -3.92 -17.59 -9.28
CA ILE A 157 -5.25 -17.66 -9.90
C ILE A 157 -6.05 -16.38 -9.66
N TYR A 158 -7.19 -16.28 -10.33
CA TYR A 158 -8.13 -15.19 -10.15
C TYR A 158 -9.31 -15.63 -9.30
N HIS A 159 -9.83 -14.75 -8.45
CA HIS A 159 -11.04 -14.99 -7.69
C HIS A 159 -11.96 -13.74 -7.67
N GLU A 160 -13.23 -13.95 -7.31
CA GLU A 160 -14.18 -12.86 -7.11
C GLU A 160 -14.06 -12.32 -5.68
N VAL A 161 -13.97 -10.99 -5.55
CA VAL A 161 -14.14 -10.31 -4.27
C VAL A 161 -15.51 -9.68 -4.18
N THR A 162 -16.12 -9.76 -3.00
CA THR A 162 -17.46 -9.24 -2.72
C THR A 162 -17.38 -8.11 -1.69
N LYS A 163 -18.04 -7.00 -2.00
CA LYS A 163 -18.13 -5.86 -1.09
C LYS A 163 -18.92 -6.23 0.17
N VAL A 164 -18.36 -5.88 1.31
CA VAL A 164 -19.03 -6.04 2.62
C VAL A 164 -19.32 -4.70 3.30
N ASN A 165 -18.67 -3.62 2.83
CA ASN A 165 -18.91 -2.30 3.37
C ASN A 165 -18.85 -1.23 2.26
N ASN A 166 -19.79 -0.27 2.32
CA ASN A 166 -19.87 0.86 1.40
C ASN A 166 -19.26 2.11 2.02
N PHE A 167 -18.00 2.02 2.48
CA PHE A 167 -17.21 3.09 3.06
C PHE A 167 -16.08 3.50 2.11
N GLY A 168 -15.66 4.75 2.12
CA GLY A 168 -14.47 5.25 1.41
C GLY A 168 -14.31 4.73 -0.01
N LEU A 169 -13.22 4.02 -0.28
CA LEU A 169 -12.94 3.35 -1.56
C LEU A 169 -14.04 2.36 -1.96
N GLY A 170 -14.71 1.72 -0.99
CA GLY A 170 -15.83 0.83 -1.27
C GLY A 170 -17.00 1.49 -2.00
N LYS A 171 -17.18 2.82 -1.90
CA LYS A 171 -18.20 3.57 -2.66
C LYS A 171 -17.86 3.71 -4.14
N GLU A 172 -16.57 3.67 -4.49
CA GLU A 172 -16.08 3.93 -5.86
C GLU A 172 -15.96 2.63 -6.67
N LEU A 173 -15.84 1.49 -6.00
CA LEU A 173 -15.70 0.17 -6.61
C LEU A 173 -17.05 -0.58 -6.72
N PRO A 174 -17.22 -1.49 -7.69
CA PRO A 174 -18.44 -2.29 -7.85
C PRO A 174 -18.64 -3.27 -6.67
N ASP A 175 -19.86 -3.81 -6.54
CA ASP A 175 -20.19 -4.74 -5.46
C ASP A 175 -19.41 -6.06 -5.54
N LYS A 176 -19.08 -6.49 -6.75
CA LYS A 176 -18.29 -7.67 -7.04
C LYS A 176 -17.40 -7.44 -8.25
N PHE A 177 -16.19 -7.99 -8.22
CA PHE A 177 -15.29 -8.00 -9.37
C PHE A 177 -14.20 -9.07 -9.19
N ILE A 178 -13.50 -9.38 -10.29
CA ILE A 178 -12.43 -10.37 -10.29
C ILE A 178 -11.09 -9.70 -9.98
N THR A 179 -10.33 -10.30 -9.09
CA THR A 179 -8.95 -9.89 -8.73
C THR A 179 -7.98 -11.05 -8.97
N ASN A 180 -6.68 -10.72 -9.01
CA ASN A 180 -5.62 -11.73 -8.92
C ASN A 180 -5.36 -12.11 -7.45
N THR A 181 -4.68 -13.24 -7.23
CA THR A 181 -4.27 -13.69 -5.90
C THR A 181 -2.90 -14.33 -5.94
N TYR A 182 -1.99 -13.90 -5.05
CA TYR A 182 -0.59 -14.34 -4.96
C TYR A 182 -0.11 -14.41 -3.50
N HIS A 183 -0.98 -14.77 -2.58
CA HIS A 183 -0.67 -14.82 -1.15
C HIS A 183 -1.15 -16.12 -0.54
N HIS A 184 -0.45 -16.61 0.47
CA HIS A 184 -0.85 -17.74 1.29
C HIS A 184 -1.15 -17.33 2.73
N GLN A 185 -0.80 -16.10 3.12
CA GLN A 185 -1.16 -15.50 4.39
C GLN A 185 -2.34 -14.53 4.24
N ALA A 186 -3.06 -14.29 5.32
CA ALA A 186 -4.16 -13.33 5.36
C ALA A 186 -4.27 -12.63 6.72
N THR A 187 -4.89 -11.45 6.73
CA THR A 187 -5.25 -10.76 7.96
C THR A 187 -6.29 -11.57 8.74
N LYS A 188 -5.99 -11.86 10.01
CA LYS A 188 -6.89 -12.53 10.96
C LYS A 188 -7.59 -11.49 11.84
N ASP A 189 -6.81 -10.63 12.48
CA ASP A 189 -7.30 -9.56 13.33
C ASP A 189 -6.91 -8.19 12.79
N LEU A 190 -7.82 -7.24 12.84
CA LEU A 190 -7.56 -5.84 12.47
C LEU A 190 -7.39 -4.97 13.72
N PRO A 191 -6.52 -3.95 13.68
CA PRO A 191 -6.51 -2.92 14.71
C PRO A 191 -7.78 -2.07 14.64
N ASP A 192 -8.09 -1.40 15.76
CA ASP A 192 -9.23 -0.51 15.85
C ASP A 192 -9.16 0.61 14.79
N GLY A 193 -10.30 1.01 14.27
CA GLY A 193 -10.45 2.06 13.27
C GLY A 193 -10.36 1.58 11.83
N PHE A 194 -10.08 0.31 11.57
CA PHE A 194 -10.15 -0.25 10.21
C PHE A 194 -11.52 -0.85 9.90
N VAL A 195 -11.99 -0.59 8.69
CA VAL A 195 -13.22 -1.14 8.11
C VAL A 195 -12.84 -2.12 7.01
N VAL A 196 -13.41 -3.33 7.07
CA VAL A 196 -13.31 -4.30 5.98
C VAL A 196 -14.20 -3.85 4.84
N LEU A 197 -13.63 -3.66 3.64
CA LEU A 197 -14.36 -3.24 2.44
C LEU A 197 -14.78 -4.42 1.58
N TYR A 198 -13.87 -5.38 1.37
CA TYR A 198 -14.06 -6.54 0.51
C TYR A 198 -13.56 -7.82 1.16
N LYS A 199 -14.23 -8.93 0.82
CA LYS A 199 -13.82 -10.28 1.18
C LYS A 199 -13.90 -11.22 -0.03
N ASN A 200 -13.07 -12.28 0.00
CA ASN A 200 -13.31 -13.52 -0.69
C ASN A 200 -13.59 -14.59 0.38
N HIS A 201 -14.84 -15.11 0.44
CA HIS A 201 -15.30 -15.97 1.53
C HIS A 201 -14.93 -15.38 2.92
N ASP A 202 -14.11 -16.07 3.70
CA ASP A 202 -13.68 -15.63 5.04
C ASP A 202 -12.46 -14.72 5.01
N VAL A 203 -11.74 -14.65 3.88
CA VAL A 203 -10.51 -13.86 3.76
C VAL A 203 -10.81 -12.38 3.53
N ILE A 204 -10.17 -11.53 4.33
CA ILE A 204 -10.22 -10.08 4.20
C ILE A 204 -9.33 -9.66 3.02
N GLU A 205 -9.92 -9.00 2.03
CA GLU A 205 -9.25 -8.66 0.78
C GLU A 205 -8.97 -7.16 0.63
N ALA A 206 -9.78 -6.29 1.23
CA ALA A 206 -9.51 -4.86 1.25
C ALA A 206 -10.01 -4.22 2.53
N ILE A 207 -9.25 -3.23 2.99
CA ILE A 207 -9.52 -2.46 4.20
C ILE A 207 -9.25 -0.98 3.98
N GLU A 208 -9.91 -0.14 4.78
CA GLU A 208 -9.65 1.29 4.87
C GLU A 208 -9.81 1.74 6.32
N HIS A 209 -9.01 2.71 6.75
CA HIS A 209 -9.14 3.27 8.09
C HIS A 209 -10.18 4.39 8.12
N GLU A 210 -11.05 4.41 9.14
CA GLU A 210 -12.20 5.32 9.24
C GLU A 210 -11.81 6.82 9.26
N THR A 211 -10.67 7.16 9.85
CA THR A 211 -10.25 8.54 10.10
C THR A 211 -8.85 8.89 9.60
N LEU A 212 -8.01 7.90 9.33
CA LEU A 212 -6.68 8.08 8.74
C LEU A 212 -6.73 7.79 7.24
N PRO A 213 -5.92 8.46 6.42
CA PRO A 213 -5.89 8.23 4.98
C PRO A 213 -5.10 6.95 4.63
N ILE A 214 -5.57 5.80 5.11
CA ILE A 214 -4.91 4.51 4.94
C ILE A 214 -5.86 3.54 4.25
N ILE A 215 -5.42 3.00 3.11
CA ILE A 215 -6.12 1.95 2.34
C ILE A 215 -5.18 0.77 2.11
N ALA A 216 -5.74 -0.44 2.00
CA ALA A 216 -4.94 -1.59 1.63
C ALA A 216 -5.76 -2.66 0.89
N THR A 217 -5.09 -3.37 -0.05
CA THR A 217 -5.63 -4.50 -0.79
C THR A 217 -4.74 -5.73 -0.62
N GLN A 218 -5.33 -6.91 -0.43
CA GLN A 218 -4.60 -8.16 -0.34
C GLN A 218 -4.15 -8.64 -1.72
N TRP A 219 -4.96 -8.38 -2.76
CA TRP A 219 -4.57 -8.62 -4.16
C TRP A 219 -3.60 -7.55 -4.68
N HIS A 220 -3.12 -7.76 -5.91
CA HIS A 220 -2.14 -6.92 -6.59
C HIS A 220 -2.77 -6.05 -7.69
N PRO A 221 -3.37 -4.88 -7.37
CA PRO A 221 -3.96 -3.99 -8.37
C PRO A 221 -2.90 -3.44 -9.35
N GLU A 222 -1.63 -3.34 -8.94
CA GLU A 222 -0.55 -2.88 -9.81
C GLU A 222 -0.26 -3.83 -10.98
N ARG A 223 -0.69 -5.11 -10.87
CA ARG A 223 -0.53 -6.13 -11.91
C ARG A 223 -1.79 -6.28 -12.78
N MET A 224 -2.80 -5.47 -12.53
CA MET A 224 -4.07 -5.53 -13.25
C MET A 224 -4.20 -4.32 -14.19
N ASP A 225 -4.62 -4.59 -15.44
CA ASP A 225 -4.97 -3.55 -16.41
C ASP A 225 -6.51 -3.49 -16.51
N THR A 226 -7.14 -3.10 -15.40
CA THR A 226 -8.59 -3.03 -15.23
C THR A 226 -9.01 -1.66 -14.70
N LYS A 227 -10.30 -1.34 -14.89
CA LYS A 227 -10.91 -0.12 -14.39
C LYS A 227 -10.83 -0.04 -12.85
N GLU A 228 -11.00 -1.15 -12.17
CA GLU A 228 -10.94 -1.24 -10.70
C GLU A 228 -9.54 -0.90 -10.19
N SER A 229 -8.50 -1.38 -10.89
CA SER A 229 -7.12 -1.01 -10.58
C SER A 229 -6.90 0.50 -10.70
N ASP A 230 -7.36 1.12 -11.79
CA ASP A 230 -7.23 2.56 -11.98
C ASP A 230 -8.02 3.35 -10.91
N ILE A 231 -9.21 2.90 -10.51
CA ILE A 231 -9.99 3.52 -9.42
C ILE A 231 -9.20 3.49 -8.11
N ILE A 232 -8.58 2.37 -7.75
CA ILE A 232 -7.82 2.22 -6.50
C ILE A 232 -6.64 3.20 -6.45
N PHE A 233 -5.84 3.28 -7.52
CA PHE A 233 -4.69 4.18 -7.58
C PHE A 233 -5.10 5.66 -7.63
N ASN A 234 -6.17 6.00 -8.36
CA ASN A 234 -6.75 7.36 -8.38
C ASN A 234 -7.30 7.75 -7.00
N TYR A 235 -7.88 6.80 -6.26
CA TYR A 235 -8.34 7.04 -4.89
C TYR A 235 -7.17 7.34 -3.96
N PHE A 236 -6.07 6.62 -4.07
CA PHE A 236 -4.84 6.90 -3.32
C PHE A 236 -4.27 8.29 -3.66
N GLU A 237 -4.20 8.64 -4.95
CA GLU A 237 -3.82 10.00 -5.39
C GLU A 237 -4.72 11.06 -4.75
N LYS A 238 -6.03 10.87 -4.75
CA LYS A 238 -7.01 11.78 -4.12
C LYS A 238 -6.75 11.96 -2.62
N LEU A 239 -6.39 10.89 -1.89
CA LEU A 239 -6.00 10.98 -0.48
C LEU A 239 -4.74 11.86 -0.31
N ILE A 240 -3.74 11.71 -1.20
CA ILE A 240 -2.50 12.49 -1.19
C ILE A 240 -2.77 13.97 -1.48
N MET A 241 -3.59 14.26 -2.50
CA MET A 241 -3.90 15.64 -2.91
C MET A 241 -4.74 16.38 -1.85
N ASN A 242 -5.60 15.67 -1.14
CA ASN A 242 -6.43 16.23 -0.06
C ASN A 242 -5.67 16.40 1.25
N ASN A 243 -4.49 15.80 1.38
CA ASN A 243 -3.65 15.92 2.57
C ASN A 243 -2.76 17.16 2.47
N SER A 244 -3.21 18.23 3.08
CA SER A 244 -2.41 19.47 3.21
C SER A 244 -1.38 19.27 4.32
N LYS A 245 -0.09 19.17 3.94
CA LYS A 245 1.01 19.36 4.89
C LYS A 245 1.12 20.82 5.28
#